data_bce1e2c16d47902a2681b912d22d63bd
#
_entry.id   bce1e2c16d47902a2681b912d22d63bd
#
_cell.length_a   1.000
_cell.length_b   1.000
_cell.length_c   1.000
_cell.angle_alpha   90.00
_cell.angle_beta   90.00
_cell.angle_gamma   90.00
#
_symmetry.space_group_name_H-M   'P 1'
#
loop_
_entity.id
_entity.type
_entity.pdbx_description
1 polymer ?
#
loop_
_entity_poly.entity_id
_entity_poly.type
_entity_poly.pdbx_seq_one_letter_code
_entity_poly.pdbx_strand_id
1 'polypeptide(L)'
;MRRLSPLMRSTLVMTLVSLGLRLTGIFVNSRIAGLMGAEGMGLMQLGLSVETLAVTLACSGIHFSVTRLASEELARGRKAEVRRVVGAGVRYAFFFSCLAGLGLTLLSGPAAALAGDGRLRLPLRLFALSLMPLSLSSVFSGYFTAVRRPWKTGAAQVLEQLAASALTLLALPRIPQARPELCCAAVALSGAAADFLSLLLGWLLYRREQKNVPRPGEGRDMGPRLLRLSLPLAFSSYARTALSTLQHLLVPRALMRFGETSSAALGVYGTVSGMVFPVLGFASVFFNALAEMLIPEMTAAQLQSDLPGLRRSVQRLLSACLLFSGLVSALLFLLGPALGRLLYRSAEAGRYIRALAPLVVVMYTDSVTDGMLKGLGLHLSSMFINVFDAALTLGSVCLLLPRFGIPAYIAVLYGSECFNFLLSCLRLGRQLREKAPSPALPLINIL
;
A
#
# COMPACT_ATOMS: atom_id res chain seq x y z
N MET A 1 -34.50 -6.98 -13.85
CA MET A 1 -33.08 -6.99 -13.39
C MET A 1 -32.20 -6.55 -14.54
N ARG A 2 -31.65 -5.31 -14.52
CA ARG A 2 -30.71 -4.81 -15.55
C ARG A 2 -29.48 -5.71 -15.52
N ARG A 3 -29.14 -6.32 -16.64
CA ARG A 3 -27.89 -7.11 -16.78
C ARG A 3 -26.71 -6.16 -16.50
N LEU A 4 -25.98 -6.44 -15.43
CA LEU A 4 -24.75 -5.72 -15.09
C LEU A 4 -23.82 -5.71 -16.32
N SER A 5 -23.26 -4.56 -16.65
CA SER A 5 -22.29 -4.48 -17.75
C SER A 5 -21.10 -5.41 -17.47
N PRO A 6 -20.43 -5.96 -18.51
CA PRO A 6 -19.27 -6.84 -18.30
C PRO A 6 -18.19 -6.21 -17.42
N LEU A 7 -18.02 -4.90 -17.49
CA LEU A 7 -17.12 -4.11 -16.63
C LEU A 7 -17.56 -4.15 -15.16
N MET A 8 -18.84 -3.88 -14.88
CA MET A 8 -19.39 -3.95 -13.52
C MET A 8 -19.26 -5.34 -12.91
N ARG A 9 -19.46 -6.38 -13.70
CA ARG A 9 -19.30 -7.76 -13.24
C ARG A 9 -17.83 -8.08 -12.88
N SER A 10 -16.87 -7.66 -13.70
CA SER A 10 -15.44 -7.85 -13.42
C SER A 10 -14.99 -7.07 -12.18
N THR A 11 -15.45 -5.83 -12.02
CA THR A 11 -15.15 -5.01 -10.83
C THR A 11 -15.73 -5.64 -9.56
N LEU A 12 -16.98 -6.11 -9.60
CA LEU A 12 -17.61 -6.79 -8.45
C LEU A 12 -16.84 -8.06 -8.06
N VAL A 13 -16.45 -8.88 -9.03
CA VAL A 13 -15.65 -10.10 -8.77
C VAL A 13 -14.31 -9.73 -8.13
N MET A 14 -13.61 -8.72 -8.66
CA MET A 14 -12.32 -8.28 -8.10
C MET A 14 -12.48 -7.73 -6.68
N THR A 15 -13.53 -6.98 -6.40
CA THR A 15 -13.83 -6.47 -5.05
C THR A 15 -14.11 -7.62 -4.06
N LEU A 16 -14.88 -8.63 -4.48
CA LEU A 16 -15.15 -9.80 -3.64
C LEU A 16 -13.88 -10.62 -3.38
N VAL A 17 -13.03 -10.78 -4.39
CA VAL A 17 -11.71 -11.43 -4.23
C VAL A 17 -10.84 -10.65 -3.26
N SER A 18 -10.74 -9.34 -3.41
CA SER A 18 -9.97 -8.47 -2.51
C SER A 18 -10.48 -8.53 -1.07
N LEU A 19 -11.80 -8.59 -0.88
CA LEU A 19 -12.41 -8.76 0.45
C LEU A 19 -12.06 -10.11 1.06
N GLY A 20 -12.14 -11.19 0.27
CA GLY A 20 -11.75 -12.54 0.71
C GLY A 20 -10.28 -12.61 1.11
N LEU A 21 -9.38 -12.00 0.31
CA LEU A 21 -7.95 -11.91 0.64
C LEU A 21 -7.70 -11.13 1.94
N ARG A 22 -8.44 -10.05 2.19
CA ARG A 22 -8.32 -9.31 3.46
C ARG A 22 -8.82 -10.10 4.67
N LEU A 23 -9.92 -10.83 4.54
CA LEU A 23 -10.38 -11.71 5.62
C LEU A 23 -9.35 -12.79 5.93
N THR A 24 -8.81 -13.44 4.90
CA THR A 24 -7.72 -14.41 5.05
C THR A 24 -6.50 -13.76 5.71
N GLY A 25 -6.13 -12.54 5.29
CA GLY A 25 -5.02 -11.78 5.85
C GLY A 25 -5.20 -11.50 7.36
N ILE A 26 -6.39 -11.07 7.80
CA ILE A 26 -6.67 -10.85 9.22
C ILE A 26 -6.60 -12.15 10.01
N PHE A 27 -7.16 -13.24 9.48
CA PHE A 27 -7.10 -14.54 10.14
C PHE A 27 -5.65 -15.02 10.30
N VAL A 28 -4.84 -14.94 9.24
CA VAL A 28 -3.44 -15.32 9.28
C VAL A 28 -2.65 -14.41 10.22
N ASN A 29 -2.87 -13.10 10.15
CA ASN A 29 -2.24 -12.13 11.06
C ASN A 29 -2.58 -12.40 12.52
N SER A 30 -3.83 -12.76 12.80
CA SER A 30 -4.27 -13.17 14.15
C SER A 30 -3.51 -14.43 14.65
N ARG A 31 -3.29 -15.42 13.76
CA ARG A 31 -2.51 -16.61 14.09
C ARG A 31 -1.04 -16.29 14.29
N ILE A 32 -0.46 -15.47 13.45
CA ILE A 32 0.92 -14.98 13.57
C ILE A 32 1.09 -14.26 14.91
N ALA A 33 0.20 -13.33 15.25
CA ALA A 33 0.23 -12.58 16.49
C ALA A 33 0.11 -13.48 17.73
N GLY A 34 -0.72 -14.54 17.65
CA GLY A 34 -0.84 -15.54 18.73
C GLY A 34 0.43 -16.36 18.94
N LEU A 35 1.25 -16.55 17.90
CA LEU A 35 2.51 -17.32 17.96
C LEU A 35 3.72 -16.45 18.29
N MET A 36 3.77 -15.21 17.80
CA MET A 36 4.93 -14.31 17.98
C MET A 36 4.79 -13.36 19.17
N GLY A 37 3.57 -13.16 19.67
CA GLY A 37 3.28 -12.16 20.69
C GLY A 37 3.39 -10.71 20.18
N ALA A 38 3.13 -9.74 21.06
CA ALA A 38 3.13 -8.32 20.71
C ALA A 38 4.52 -7.80 20.31
N GLU A 39 5.57 -8.22 20.99
CA GLU A 39 6.96 -7.86 20.69
C GLU A 39 7.39 -8.36 19.31
N GLY A 40 7.12 -9.63 18.99
CA GLY A 40 7.41 -10.20 17.69
C GLY A 40 6.64 -9.52 16.56
N MET A 41 5.38 -9.16 16.79
CA MET A 41 4.59 -8.35 15.86
C MET A 41 5.21 -6.96 15.63
N GLY A 42 5.76 -6.34 16.68
CA GLY A 42 6.48 -5.08 16.57
C GLY A 42 7.71 -5.19 15.68
N LEU A 43 8.53 -6.21 15.91
CA LEU A 43 9.71 -6.47 15.10
C LEU A 43 9.35 -6.75 13.63
N MET A 44 8.29 -7.52 13.39
CA MET A 44 7.76 -7.80 12.06
C MET A 44 7.30 -6.52 11.36
N GLN A 45 6.54 -5.66 12.03
CA GLN A 45 6.05 -4.40 11.43
C GLN A 45 7.19 -3.42 11.10
N LEU A 46 8.25 -3.38 11.91
CA LEU A 46 9.47 -2.64 11.56
C LEU A 46 10.12 -3.20 10.30
N GLY A 47 10.25 -4.51 10.20
CA GLY A 47 10.78 -5.17 9.01
C GLY A 47 9.97 -4.85 7.75
N LEU A 48 8.64 -4.99 7.83
CA LEU A 48 7.71 -4.68 6.74
C LEU A 48 7.74 -3.21 6.34
N SER A 49 7.95 -2.28 7.26
CA SER A 49 8.06 -0.86 6.93
C SER A 49 9.30 -0.55 6.10
N VAL A 50 10.44 -1.16 6.43
CA VAL A 50 11.68 -1.03 5.66
C VAL A 50 11.60 -1.77 4.33
N GLU A 51 11.00 -2.96 4.31
CA GLU A 51 10.70 -3.68 3.08
C GLU A 51 9.83 -2.85 2.13
N THR A 52 8.77 -2.19 2.65
CA THR A 52 7.90 -1.32 1.86
C THR A 52 8.68 -0.20 1.17
N LEU A 53 9.66 0.40 1.84
CA LEU A 53 10.57 1.37 1.21
C LEU A 53 11.38 0.73 0.09
N ALA A 54 11.96 -0.43 0.34
CA ALA A 54 12.77 -1.15 -0.66
C ALA A 54 11.92 -1.60 -1.86
N VAL A 55 10.69 -2.09 -1.63
CA VAL A 55 9.71 -2.42 -2.69
C VAL A 55 9.32 -1.18 -3.47
N THR A 56 9.11 -0.04 -2.80
CA THR A 56 8.82 1.23 -3.46
C THR A 56 9.98 1.63 -4.37
N LEU A 57 11.23 1.51 -3.93
CA LEU A 57 12.41 1.77 -4.76
C LEU A 57 12.53 0.83 -5.96
N ALA A 58 12.21 -0.46 -5.77
CA ALA A 58 12.30 -1.48 -6.81
C ALA A 58 11.16 -1.42 -7.84
N CYS A 59 9.93 -1.09 -7.41
CA CYS A 59 8.71 -1.28 -8.21
C CYS A 59 8.05 0.01 -8.69
N SER A 60 8.39 1.18 -8.12
CA SER A 60 7.68 2.43 -8.44
C SER A 60 7.75 2.81 -9.91
N GLY A 61 6.58 3.14 -10.44
CA GLY A 61 6.43 3.58 -11.82
C GLY A 61 6.44 2.45 -12.86
N ILE A 62 6.94 1.24 -12.56
CA ILE A 62 7.05 0.14 -13.53
C ILE A 62 5.68 -0.28 -14.06
N HIS A 63 4.76 -0.62 -13.16
CA HIS A 63 3.41 -1.06 -13.52
C HIS A 63 2.72 -0.04 -14.45
N PHE A 64 2.73 1.24 -14.05
CA PHE A 64 2.10 2.31 -14.83
C PHE A 64 2.76 2.51 -16.19
N SER A 65 4.10 2.56 -16.24
CA SER A 65 4.84 2.82 -17.46
C SER A 65 4.70 1.68 -18.47
N VAL A 66 4.76 0.42 -17.99
CA VAL A 66 4.52 -0.75 -18.85
C VAL A 66 3.08 -0.76 -19.35
N THR A 67 2.11 -0.50 -18.47
CA THR A 67 0.69 -0.43 -18.87
C THR A 67 0.48 0.63 -19.94
N ARG A 68 1.01 1.84 -19.76
CA ARG A 68 0.86 2.95 -20.70
C ARG A 68 1.52 2.64 -22.04
N LEU A 69 2.80 2.29 -22.04
CA LEU A 69 3.55 2.02 -23.28
C LEU A 69 2.98 0.81 -24.04
N ALA A 70 2.62 -0.26 -23.34
CA ALA A 70 1.99 -1.43 -23.97
C ALA A 70 0.63 -1.08 -24.56
N SER A 71 -0.19 -0.27 -23.87
CA SER A 71 -1.49 0.20 -24.39
C SER A 71 -1.33 1.10 -25.63
N GLU A 72 -0.31 1.98 -25.66
CA GLU A 72 0.00 2.82 -26.82
C GLU A 72 0.37 1.97 -28.05
N GLU A 73 1.23 0.95 -27.87
CA GLU A 73 1.62 0.06 -28.99
C GLU A 73 0.47 -0.86 -29.45
N LEU A 74 -0.39 -1.30 -28.53
CA LEU A 74 -1.62 -2.03 -28.86
C LEU A 74 -2.60 -1.17 -29.66
N ALA A 75 -2.79 0.08 -29.28
CA ALA A 75 -3.65 1.02 -29.99
C ALA A 75 -3.16 1.30 -31.43
N ARG A 76 -1.84 1.24 -31.65
CA ARG A 76 -1.21 1.34 -32.98
C ARG A 76 -1.22 0.02 -33.78
N GLY A 77 -1.80 -1.05 -33.23
CA GLY A 77 -1.82 -2.38 -33.84
C GLY A 77 -0.48 -3.14 -33.80
N ARG A 78 0.53 -2.63 -33.11
CA ARG A 78 1.91 -3.15 -33.10
C ARG A 78 2.11 -4.17 -31.97
N LYS A 79 1.46 -5.31 -32.05
CA LYS A 79 1.55 -6.36 -31.00
C LYS A 79 2.98 -6.86 -30.73
N ALA A 80 3.84 -6.90 -31.75
CA ALA A 80 5.25 -7.30 -31.59
C ALA A 80 6.03 -6.31 -30.71
N GLU A 81 5.75 -5.00 -30.79
CA GLU A 81 6.43 -3.96 -29.99
C GLU A 81 6.09 -4.05 -28.51
N VAL A 82 4.91 -4.56 -28.15
CA VAL A 82 4.54 -4.82 -26.74
C VAL A 82 5.56 -5.74 -26.07
N ARG A 83 6.10 -6.71 -26.79
CA ARG A 83 7.15 -7.61 -26.28
C ARG A 83 8.44 -6.86 -25.94
N ARG A 84 8.79 -5.83 -26.73
CA ARG A 84 9.93 -4.94 -26.40
C ARG A 84 9.67 -4.11 -25.15
N VAL A 85 8.46 -3.57 -25.01
CA VAL A 85 8.06 -2.82 -23.80
C VAL A 85 8.22 -3.71 -22.57
N VAL A 86 7.68 -4.94 -22.61
CA VAL A 86 7.82 -5.89 -21.50
C VAL A 86 9.30 -6.24 -21.25
N GLY A 87 10.08 -6.50 -22.31
CA GLY A 87 11.52 -6.77 -22.19
C GLY A 87 12.30 -5.61 -21.57
N ALA A 88 12.01 -4.37 -21.95
CA ALA A 88 12.57 -3.19 -21.31
C ALA A 88 12.15 -3.06 -19.84
N GLY A 89 10.88 -3.34 -19.54
CA GLY A 89 10.35 -3.41 -18.18
C GLY A 89 11.07 -4.45 -17.32
N VAL A 90 11.32 -5.65 -17.86
CA VAL A 90 12.05 -6.71 -17.15
C VAL A 90 13.50 -6.28 -16.85
N ARG A 91 14.21 -5.69 -17.81
CA ARG A 91 15.57 -5.17 -17.56
C ARG A 91 15.59 -4.08 -16.49
N TYR A 92 14.65 -3.14 -16.56
CA TYR A 92 14.48 -2.09 -15.55
C TYR A 92 14.17 -2.70 -14.16
N ALA A 93 13.19 -3.57 -14.07
CA ALA A 93 12.78 -4.24 -12.85
C ALA A 93 13.93 -5.02 -12.21
N PHE A 94 14.68 -5.78 -13.02
CA PHE A 94 15.84 -6.53 -12.56
C PHE A 94 16.92 -5.60 -11.98
N PHE A 95 17.29 -4.53 -12.71
CA PHE A 95 18.33 -3.60 -12.27
C PHE A 95 17.95 -2.90 -10.95
N PHE A 96 16.74 -2.32 -10.87
CA PHE A 96 16.31 -1.59 -9.68
C PHE A 96 16.04 -2.51 -8.49
N SER A 97 15.56 -3.73 -8.70
CA SER A 97 15.38 -4.70 -7.62
C SER A 97 16.70 -5.22 -7.07
N CYS A 98 17.71 -5.45 -7.93
CA CYS A 98 19.06 -5.79 -7.47
C CYS A 98 19.68 -4.65 -6.67
N LEU A 99 19.54 -3.40 -7.15
CA LEU A 99 20.04 -2.21 -6.45
C LEU A 99 19.36 -2.04 -5.08
N ALA A 100 18.03 -2.15 -5.04
CA ALA A 100 17.25 -2.06 -3.80
C ALA A 100 17.56 -3.22 -2.83
N GLY A 101 17.71 -4.44 -3.33
CA GLY A 101 18.08 -5.62 -2.53
C GLY A 101 19.47 -5.53 -1.93
N LEU A 102 20.43 -5.08 -2.74
CA LEU A 102 21.79 -4.81 -2.24
C LEU A 102 21.76 -3.68 -1.19
N GLY A 103 21.06 -2.59 -1.48
CA GLY A 103 20.86 -1.48 -0.55
C GLY A 103 20.22 -1.93 0.77
N LEU A 104 19.14 -2.71 0.71
CA LEU A 104 18.48 -3.24 1.91
C LEU A 104 19.41 -4.14 2.72
N THR A 105 20.19 -5.00 2.05
CA THR A 105 21.13 -5.91 2.71
C THR A 105 22.25 -5.13 3.40
N LEU A 106 22.87 -4.14 2.72
CA LEU A 106 23.93 -3.30 3.27
C LEU A 106 23.43 -2.38 4.39
N LEU A 107 22.23 -1.79 4.23
CA LEU A 107 21.64 -0.88 5.19
C LEU A 107 20.88 -1.60 6.32
N SER A 108 20.81 -2.93 6.32
CA SER A 108 20.14 -3.71 7.39
C SER A 108 20.71 -3.43 8.77
N GLY A 109 22.04 -3.24 8.89
CA GLY A 109 22.71 -2.86 10.14
C GLY A 109 22.34 -1.47 10.63
N PRO A 110 22.55 -0.41 9.83
CA PRO A 110 22.11 0.95 10.15
C PRO A 110 20.60 1.06 10.46
N ALA A 111 19.75 0.38 9.71
CA ALA A 111 18.30 0.37 9.96
C ALA A 111 17.96 -0.27 11.32
N ALA A 112 18.59 -1.40 11.66
CA ALA A 112 18.43 -2.04 12.94
C ALA A 112 18.96 -1.15 14.10
N ALA A 113 20.07 -0.47 13.90
CA ALA A 113 20.60 0.49 14.88
C ALA A 113 19.67 1.70 15.06
N LEU A 114 19.06 2.19 13.98
CA LEU A 114 18.07 3.28 14.03
C LEU A 114 16.80 2.87 14.79
N ALA A 115 16.33 1.64 14.59
CA ALA A 115 15.20 1.07 15.33
C ALA A 115 15.53 0.77 16.81
N GLY A 116 16.81 0.68 17.15
CA GLY A 116 17.28 0.32 18.50
C GLY A 116 17.24 -1.18 18.79
N ASP A 117 17.07 -2.04 17.78
CA ASP A 117 17.00 -3.49 17.94
C ASP A 117 17.80 -4.24 16.87
N GLY A 118 18.89 -4.87 17.29
CA GLY A 118 19.78 -5.62 16.41
C GLY A 118 19.17 -6.88 15.78
N ARG A 119 18.09 -7.41 16.36
CA ARG A 119 17.38 -8.60 15.88
C ARG A 119 16.71 -8.37 14.52
N LEU A 120 16.50 -7.10 14.12
CA LEU A 120 15.91 -6.73 12.85
C LEU A 120 16.82 -7.05 11.64
N ARG A 121 18.15 -7.20 11.84
CA ARG A 121 19.11 -7.39 10.73
C ARG A 121 18.83 -8.63 9.89
N LEU A 122 18.55 -9.77 10.52
CA LEU A 122 18.31 -11.02 9.81
C LEU A 122 17.02 -10.96 8.96
N PRO A 123 15.85 -10.57 9.51
CA PRO A 123 14.64 -10.40 8.71
C PRO A 123 14.82 -9.46 7.52
N LEU A 124 15.50 -8.30 7.67
CA LEU A 124 15.71 -7.35 6.59
C LEU A 124 16.50 -7.94 5.42
N ARG A 125 17.54 -8.74 5.70
CA ARG A 125 18.31 -9.43 4.65
C ARG A 125 17.46 -10.46 3.91
N LEU A 126 16.54 -11.10 4.59
CA LEU A 126 15.66 -12.10 3.97
C LEU A 126 14.53 -11.44 3.17
N PHE A 127 14.00 -10.30 3.60
CA PHE A 127 13.05 -9.50 2.82
C PHE A 127 13.66 -9.02 1.48
N ALA A 128 14.99 -8.85 1.40
CA ALA A 128 15.64 -8.51 0.13
C ALA A 128 15.41 -9.56 -0.97
N LEU A 129 15.12 -10.82 -0.62
CA LEU A 129 14.83 -11.89 -1.58
C LEU A 129 13.49 -11.70 -2.30
N SER A 130 12.51 -11.03 -1.66
CA SER A 130 11.19 -10.73 -2.24
C SER A 130 11.26 -9.64 -3.32
N LEU A 131 12.25 -8.74 -3.28
CA LEU A 131 12.27 -7.54 -4.13
C LEU A 131 12.33 -7.86 -5.63
N MET A 132 13.12 -8.86 -6.01
CA MET A 132 13.27 -9.25 -7.40
C MET A 132 11.97 -9.87 -7.97
N PRO A 133 11.36 -10.89 -7.34
CA PRO A 133 10.12 -11.47 -7.85
C PRO A 133 8.96 -10.47 -7.83
N LEU A 134 8.84 -9.61 -6.82
CA LEU A 134 7.80 -8.56 -6.76
C LEU A 134 7.95 -7.55 -7.90
N SER A 135 9.17 -7.07 -8.15
CA SER A 135 9.43 -6.11 -9.22
C SER A 135 9.15 -6.70 -10.61
N LEU A 136 9.57 -7.93 -10.87
CA LEU A 136 9.27 -8.61 -12.12
C LEU A 136 7.78 -8.93 -12.29
N SER A 137 7.08 -9.33 -11.23
CA SER A 137 5.62 -9.53 -11.23
C SER A 137 4.87 -8.25 -11.57
N SER A 138 5.37 -7.09 -11.12
CA SER A 138 4.81 -5.77 -11.44
C SER A 138 4.85 -5.47 -12.95
N VAL A 139 5.87 -5.94 -13.68
CA VAL A 139 5.94 -5.82 -15.15
C VAL A 139 4.83 -6.62 -15.83
N PHE A 140 4.64 -7.89 -15.43
CA PHE A 140 3.58 -8.74 -15.99
C PHE A 140 2.18 -8.23 -15.62
N SER A 141 2.01 -7.74 -14.42
CA SER A 141 0.77 -7.06 -13.99
C SER A 141 0.45 -5.86 -14.88
N GLY A 142 1.44 -5.02 -15.18
CA GLY A 142 1.30 -3.90 -16.12
C GLY A 142 0.88 -4.35 -17.52
N TYR A 143 1.49 -5.43 -18.03
CA TYR A 143 1.11 -6.03 -19.30
C TYR A 143 -0.34 -6.53 -19.30
N PHE A 144 -0.75 -7.32 -18.29
CA PHE A 144 -2.12 -7.83 -18.21
C PHE A 144 -3.17 -6.73 -18.07
N THR A 145 -2.84 -5.65 -17.42
CA THR A 145 -3.68 -4.45 -17.36
C THR A 145 -3.84 -3.81 -18.75
N ALA A 146 -2.74 -3.67 -19.51
CA ALA A 146 -2.75 -3.11 -20.86
C ALA A 146 -3.61 -3.94 -21.83
N VAL A 147 -3.54 -5.27 -21.75
CA VAL A 147 -4.35 -6.17 -22.58
C VAL A 147 -5.78 -6.39 -22.07
N ARG A 148 -6.21 -5.62 -21.06
CA ARG A 148 -7.55 -5.68 -20.43
C ARG A 148 -7.89 -7.05 -19.82
N ARG A 149 -6.89 -7.71 -19.24
CA ARG A 149 -7.04 -9.02 -18.56
C ARG A 149 -6.53 -8.97 -17.11
N PRO A 150 -6.96 -7.99 -16.28
CA PRO A 150 -6.46 -7.81 -14.91
C PRO A 150 -6.77 -9.00 -13.99
N TRP A 151 -7.76 -9.83 -14.34
CA TRP A 151 -8.06 -11.05 -13.59
C TRP A 151 -6.88 -12.02 -13.48
N LYS A 152 -5.93 -12.00 -14.45
CA LYS A 152 -4.72 -12.84 -14.38
C LYS A 152 -3.76 -12.36 -13.30
N THR A 153 -3.64 -11.05 -13.15
CA THR A 153 -2.92 -10.45 -12.02
C THR A 153 -3.59 -10.82 -10.70
N GLY A 154 -4.93 -10.70 -10.63
CA GLY A 154 -5.69 -11.11 -9.45
C GLY A 154 -5.49 -12.59 -9.08
N ALA A 155 -5.48 -13.49 -10.06
CA ALA A 155 -5.20 -14.90 -9.82
C ALA A 155 -3.79 -15.15 -9.25
N ALA A 156 -2.77 -14.43 -9.76
CA ALA A 156 -1.41 -14.51 -9.24
C ALA A 156 -1.34 -13.99 -7.79
N GLN A 157 -2.02 -12.88 -7.47
CA GLN A 157 -2.09 -12.33 -6.10
C GLN A 157 -2.81 -13.27 -5.13
N VAL A 158 -3.89 -13.94 -5.56
CA VAL A 158 -4.58 -14.94 -4.74
C VAL A 158 -3.64 -16.11 -4.43
N LEU A 159 -2.93 -16.62 -5.43
CA LEU A 159 -1.97 -17.71 -5.25
C LEU A 159 -0.86 -17.30 -4.27
N GLU A 160 -0.30 -16.10 -4.45
CA GLU A 160 0.73 -15.52 -3.60
C GLU A 160 0.26 -15.44 -2.14
N GLN A 161 -0.90 -14.82 -1.90
CA GLN A 161 -1.46 -14.68 -0.54
C GLN A 161 -1.73 -16.03 0.12
N LEU A 162 -2.30 -16.99 -0.61
CA LEU A 162 -2.58 -18.33 -0.07
C LEU A 162 -1.29 -19.10 0.20
N ALA A 163 -0.32 -19.03 -0.71
CA ALA A 163 0.98 -19.68 -0.54
C ALA A 163 1.77 -19.08 0.65
N ALA A 164 1.86 -17.74 0.73
CA ALA A 164 2.49 -17.06 1.85
C ALA A 164 1.84 -17.43 3.18
N SER A 165 0.50 -17.44 3.23
CA SER A 165 -0.27 -17.82 4.40
C SER A 165 -0.01 -19.27 4.82
N ALA A 166 -0.09 -20.20 3.88
CA ALA A 166 0.13 -21.62 4.14
C ALA A 166 1.55 -21.88 4.61
N LEU A 167 2.57 -21.36 3.92
CA LEU A 167 3.97 -21.53 4.29
C LEU A 167 4.27 -20.93 5.66
N THR A 168 3.76 -19.74 5.95
CA THR A 168 3.93 -19.09 7.25
C THR A 168 3.31 -19.92 8.37
N LEU A 169 2.06 -20.37 8.21
CA LEU A 169 1.35 -21.17 9.22
C LEU A 169 1.97 -22.54 9.42
N LEU A 170 2.65 -23.11 8.42
CA LEU A 170 3.39 -24.35 8.53
C LEU A 170 4.77 -24.16 9.18
N ALA A 171 5.45 -23.05 8.93
CA ALA A 171 6.78 -22.76 9.43
C ALA A 171 6.80 -22.30 10.90
N LEU A 172 5.92 -21.35 11.25
CA LEU A 172 5.93 -20.69 12.57
C LEU A 172 5.82 -21.64 13.78
N PRO A 173 4.94 -22.66 13.79
CA PRO A 173 4.83 -23.56 14.94
C PRO A 173 6.09 -24.38 15.24
N ARG A 174 7.02 -24.46 14.28
CA ARG A 174 8.29 -25.20 14.42
C ARG A 174 9.41 -24.35 15.01
N ILE A 175 9.18 -23.04 15.17
CA ILE A 175 10.18 -22.09 15.65
C ILE A 175 9.91 -21.76 17.12
N PRO A 176 10.94 -21.74 17.98
CA PRO A 176 10.78 -21.34 19.36
C PRO A 176 10.27 -19.90 19.48
N GLN A 177 9.19 -19.70 20.23
CA GLN A 177 8.56 -18.37 20.44
C GLN A 177 9.51 -17.36 21.12
N ALA A 178 10.51 -17.84 21.83
CA ALA A 178 11.54 -17.01 22.48
C ALA A 178 12.47 -16.29 21.49
N ARG A 179 12.38 -16.56 20.18
CA ARG A 179 13.25 -15.99 19.15
C ARG A 179 12.43 -15.28 18.06
N PRO A 180 11.90 -14.07 18.35
CA PRO A 180 11.05 -13.35 17.41
C PRO A 180 11.74 -13.03 16.07
N GLU A 181 13.07 -12.89 16.06
CA GLU A 181 13.86 -12.70 14.85
C GLU A 181 13.77 -13.88 13.88
N LEU A 182 13.73 -15.12 14.39
CA LEU A 182 13.57 -16.31 13.55
C LEU A 182 12.13 -16.44 13.05
N CYS A 183 11.15 -16.05 13.84
CA CYS A 183 9.76 -16.00 13.40
C CYS A 183 9.58 -14.97 12.26
N CYS A 184 10.15 -13.76 12.40
CA CYS A 184 10.15 -12.75 11.33
C CYS A 184 10.90 -13.26 10.08
N ALA A 185 12.03 -13.96 10.26
CA ALA A 185 12.79 -14.58 9.18
C ALA A 185 11.95 -15.63 8.41
N ALA A 186 11.20 -16.45 9.14
CA ALA A 186 10.31 -17.44 8.51
C ALA A 186 9.17 -16.79 7.73
N VAL A 187 8.57 -15.71 8.25
CA VAL A 187 7.56 -14.93 7.52
C VAL A 187 8.16 -14.35 6.24
N ALA A 188 9.37 -13.74 6.32
CA ALA A 188 10.06 -13.19 5.16
C ALA A 188 10.36 -14.25 4.10
N LEU A 189 10.87 -15.42 4.50
CA LEU A 189 11.14 -16.53 3.56
C LEU A 189 9.85 -17.08 2.94
N SER A 190 8.78 -17.20 3.73
CA SER A 190 7.47 -17.67 3.24
C SER A 190 6.90 -16.69 2.22
N GLY A 191 7.02 -15.38 2.49
CA GLY A 191 6.65 -14.32 1.55
C GLY A 191 7.47 -14.42 0.26
N ALA A 192 8.80 -14.45 0.35
CA ALA A 192 9.68 -14.54 -0.81
C ALA A 192 9.37 -15.79 -1.67
N ALA A 193 9.13 -16.95 -1.06
CA ALA A 193 8.74 -18.15 -1.79
C ALA A 193 7.39 -17.99 -2.51
N ALA A 194 6.42 -17.34 -1.88
CA ALA A 194 5.12 -17.04 -2.49
C ALA A 194 5.23 -16.03 -3.64
N ASP A 195 6.09 -15.02 -3.51
CA ASP A 195 6.37 -14.04 -4.55
C ASP A 195 7.01 -14.70 -5.78
N PHE A 196 7.93 -15.65 -5.58
CA PHE A 196 8.49 -16.45 -6.67
C PHE A 196 7.43 -17.31 -7.36
N LEU A 197 6.49 -17.89 -6.61
CA LEU A 197 5.39 -18.67 -7.17
C LEU A 197 4.45 -17.80 -8.00
N SER A 198 4.13 -16.61 -7.50
CA SER A 198 3.33 -15.59 -8.20
C SER A 198 4.01 -15.11 -9.49
N LEU A 199 5.32 -14.84 -9.42
CA LEU A 199 6.13 -14.51 -10.60
C LEU A 199 6.11 -15.62 -11.64
N LEU A 200 6.30 -16.87 -11.21
CA LEU A 200 6.28 -18.03 -12.11
C LEU A 200 4.93 -18.16 -12.82
N LEU A 201 3.81 -18.03 -12.10
CA LEU A 201 2.47 -18.04 -12.69
C LEU A 201 2.29 -16.88 -13.68
N GLY A 202 2.65 -15.65 -13.29
CA GLY A 202 2.58 -14.47 -14.16
C GLY A 202 3.40 -14.65 -15.44
N TRP A 203 4.63 -15.16 -15.32
CA TRP A 203 5.50 -15.45 -16.46
C TRP A 203 4.94 -16.54 -17.37
N LEU A 204 4.41 -17.65 -16.82
CA LEU A 204 3.80 -18.73 -17.59
C LEU A 204 2.56 -18.24 -18.36
N LEU A 205 1.71 -17.45 -17.71
CA LEU A 205 0.53 -16.87 -18.36
C LEU A 205 0.93 -15.89 -19.48
N TYR A 206 1.95 -15.05 -19.24
CA TYR A 206 2.51 -14.17 -20.27
C TYR A 206 3.08 -14.96 -21.44
N ARG A 207 3.90 -15.97 -21.16
CA ARG A 207 4.53 -16.81 -22.19
C ARG A 207 3.51 -17.52 -23.07
N ARG A 208 2.40 -17.99 -22.49
CA ARG A 208 1.29 -18.60 -23.25
C ARG A 208 0.63 -17.61 -24.21
N GLU A 209 0.42 -16.36 -23.77
CA GLU A 209 -0.16 -15.33 -24.65
C GLU A 209 0.78 -14.90 -25.78
N GLN A 210 2.08 -14.90 -25.52
CA GLN A 210 3.08 -14.50 -26.51
C GLN A 210 3.45 -15.60 -27.52
N LYS A 211 2.94 -16.82 -27.36
CA LYS A 211 3.31 -17.96 -28.20
C LYS A 211 3.04 -17.71 -29.69
N ASN A 212 1.93 -17.04 -30.02
CA ASN A 212 1.49 -16.76 -31.38
C ASN A 212 1.77 -15.31 -31.83
N VAL A 213 2.51 -14.52 -31.03
CA VAL A 213 2.88 -13.16 -31.41
C VAL A 213 4.25 -13.17 -32.06
N PRO A 214 4.40 -12.56 -33.26
CA PRO A 214 5.69 -12.46 -33.94
C PRO A 214 6.76 -11.83 -33.03
N ARG A 215 8.02 -12.24 -33.23
CA ARG A 215 9.13 -11.56 -32.55
C ARG A 215 9.26 -10.15 -33.13
N PRO A 216 9.55 -9.14 -32.27
CA PRO A 216 9.77 -7.78 -32.77
C PRO A 216 11.00 -7.78 -33.70
N GLY A 217 10.88 -7.16 -34.87
CA GLY A 217 12.00 -6.90 -35.78
C GLY A 217 13.01 -5.91 -35.18
N GLU A 218 13.89 -5.33 -35.99
CA GLU A 218 14.73 -4.21 -35.58
C GLU A 218 13.88 -2.97 -35.27
N GLY A 219 14.13 -2.28 -34.15
CA GLY A 219 13.37 -1.10 -33.76
C GLY A 219 13.92 -0.41 -32.52
N ARG A 220 13.32 0.73 -32.16
CA ARG A 220 13.80 1.65 -31.12
C ARG A 220 13.81 1.00 -29.74
N ASP A 221 14.88 1.20 -28.97
CA ASP A 221 14.90 0.77 -27.57
C ASP A 221 13.86 1.52 -26.74
N MET A 222 13.03 0.76 -26.02
CA MET A 222 11.97 1.30 -25.16
C MET A 222 12.48 1.69 -23.76
N GLY A 223 13.70 1.34 -23.40
CA GLY A 223 14.30 1.60 -22.10
C GLY A 223 14.31 3.07 -21.71
N PRO A 224 14.87 3.99 -22.53
CA PRO A 224 14.88 5.42 -22.20
C PRO A 224 13.49 6.04 -22.05
N ARG A 225 12.53 5.56 -22.85
CA ARG A 225 11.14 6.03 -22.76
C ARG A 225 10.45 5.56 -21.49
N LEU A 226 10.70 4.31 -21.09
CA LEU A 226 10.22 3.74 -19.84
C LEU A 226 10.80 4.49 -18.63
N LEU A 227 12.11 4.76 -18.63
CA LEU A 227 12.78 5.54 -17.58
C LEU A 227 12.17 6.94 -17.41
N ARG A 228 11.99 7.67 -18.50
CA ARG A 228 11.36 9.02 -18.47
C ARG A 228 9.95 9.03 -17.88
N LEU A 229 9.20 7.96 -18.05
CA LEU A 229 7.85 7.84 -17.48
C LEU A 229 7.87 7.38 -16.02
N SER A 230 8.76 6.44 -15.67
CA SER A 230 8.79 5.82 -14.34
C SER A 230 9.40 6.73 -13.27
N LEU A 231 10.54 7.42 -13.56
CA LEU A 231 11.29 8.16 -12.56
C LEU A 231 10.52 9.33 -11.91
N PRO A 232 9.81 10.21 -12.66
CA PRO A 232 9.08 11.30 -12.02
C PRO A 232 7.96 10.81 -11.08
N LEU A 233 7.26 9.73 -11.47
CA LEU A 233 6.21 9.12 -10.66
C LEU A 233 6.79 8.45 -9.40
N ALA A 234 7.98 7.87 -9.53
CA ALA A 234 8.67 7.19 -8.45
C ALA A 234 9.13 8.16 -7.37
N PHE A 235 9.65 9.33 -7.75
CA PHE A 235 10.28 10.27 -6.81
C PHE A 235 9.34 10.71 -5.67
N SER A 236 8.08 11.01 -5.98
CA SER A 236 7.09 11.39 -4.98
C SER A 236 6.78 10.25 -4.00
N SER A 237 6.69 9.03 -4.53
CA SER A 237 6.48 7.83 -3.73
C SER A 237 7.67 7.56 -2.81
N TYR A 238 8.89 7.79 -3.28
CA TYR A 238 10.11 7.61 -2.49
C TYR A 238 10.15 8.52 -1.28
N ALA A 239 9.91 9.83 -1.48
CA ALA A 239 9.93 10.80 -0.39
C ALA A 239 8.91 10.44 0.71
N ARG A 240 7.66 10.16 0.34
CA ARG A 240 6.61 9.77 1.28
C ARG A 240 6.96 8.49 2.02
N THR A 241 7.36 7.44 1.29
CA THR A 241 7.63 6.13 1.90
C THR A 241 8.88 6.18 2.79
N ALA A 242 9.91 6.95 2.42
CA ALA A 242 11.08 7.14 3.26
C ALA A 242 10.74 7.83 4.59
N LEU A 243 9.95 8.91 4.56
CA LEU A 243 9.48 9.60 5.77
C LEU A 243 8.64 8.67 6.65
N SER A 244 7.70 7.91 6.05
CA SER A 244 6.89 6.94 6.77
C SER A 244 7.74 5.83 7.39
N THR A 245 8.72 5.29 6.66
CA THR A 245 9.64 4.25 7.20
C THR A 245 10.46 4.79 8.37
N LEU A 246 11.00 6.01 8.25
CA LEU A 246 11.72 6.66 9.36
C LEU A 246 10.82 6.86 10.58
N GLN A 247 9.58 7.29 10.38
CA GLN A 247 8.59 7.39 11.43
C GLN A 247 8.41 6.06 12.15
N HIS A 248 8.16 4.97 11.42
CA HIS A 248 7.99 3.64 12.01
C HIS A 248 9.22 3.17 12.78
N LEU A 249 10.42 3.37 12.25
CA LEU A 249 11.66 2.99 12.93
C LEU A 249 11.93 3.81 14.21
N LEU A 250 11.48 5.06 14.24
CA LEU A 250 11.73 5.95 15.38
C LEU A 250 10.69 5.83 16.50
N VAL A 251 9.49 5.29 16.24
CA VAL A 251 8.45 5.14 17.28
C VAL A 251 8.94 4.29 18.46
N PRO A 252 9.43 3.05 18.30
CA PRO A 252 9.91 2.28 19.44
C PRO A 252 11.09 2.95 20.15
N ARG A 253 12.02 3.53 19.37
CA ARG A 253 13.17 4.25 19.93
C ARG A 253 12.77 5.48 20.75
N ALA A 254 11.75 6.21 20.32
CA ALA A 254 11.22 7.37 21.04
C ALA A 254 10.54 6.94 22.34
N LEU A 255 9.82 5.81 22.35
CA LEU A 255 9.22 5.22 23.55
C LEU A 255 10.30 4.74 24.55
N MET A 256 11.40 4.14 24.05
CA MET A 256 12.54 3.78 24.89
C MET A 256 13.19 5.01 25.54
N ARG A 257 13.25 6.15 24.86
CA ARG A 257 13.74 7.41 25.43
C ARG A 257 12.82 7.97 26.50
N PHE A 258 11.54 7.68 26.47
CA PHE A 258 10.59 8.01 27.52
C PHE A 258 10.81 7.19 28.80
N GLY A 259 11.46 6.00 28.68
CA GLY A 259 11.74 5.11 29.81
C GLY A 259 11.15 3.71 29.68
N GLU A 260 10.52 3.40 28.54
CA GLU A 260 10.03 2.04 28.27
C GLU A 260 11.21 1.08 27.98
N THR A 261 11.05 -0.18 28.36
CA THR A 261 12.00 -1.23 27.94
C THR A 261 11.85 -1.49 26.44
N SER A 262 12.89 -2.01 25.79
CA SER A 262 12.84 -2.34 24.36
C SER A 262 11.69 -3.28 24.02
N SER A 263 11.45 -4.31 24.86
CA SER A 263 10.35 -5.26 24.69
C SER A 263 8.98 -4.58 24.82
N ALA A 264 8.79 -3.71 25.81
CA ALA A 264 7.54 -2.97 26.00
C ALA A 264 7.28 -2.00 24.87
N ALA A 265 8.28 -1.24 24.43
CA ALA A 265 8.16 -0.29 23.31
C ALA A 265 7.79 -1.00 22.00
N LEU A 266 8.46 -2.13 21.69
CA LEU A 266 8.12 -2.98 20.55
C LEU A 266 6.74 -3.62 20.71
N GLY A 267 6.36 -4.04 21.91
CA GLY A 267 5.05 -4.61 22.22
C GLY A 267 3.90 -3.63 21.95
N VAL A 268 4.02 -2.39 22.43
CA VAL A 268 3.02 -1.33 22.15
C VAL A 268 2.95 -1.04 20.66
N TYR A 269 4.09 -0.82 20.00
CA TYR A 269 4.14 -0.58 18.57
C TYR A 269 3.55 -1.75 17.78
N GLY A 270 3.89 -3.00 18.13
CA GLY A 270 3.37 -4.21 17.50
C GLY A 270 1.88 -4.41 17.71
N THR A 271 1.38 -4.10 18.91
CA THR A 271 -0.05 -4.15 19.20
C THR A 271 -0.80 -3.11 18.35
N VAL A 272 -0.36 -1.87 18.30
CA VAL A 272 -1.02 -0.81 17.53
C VAL A 272 -0.88 -1.07 16.04
N SER A 273 0.34 -1.20 15.52
CA SER A 273 0.59 -1.29 14.07
C SER A 273 0.31 -2.68 13.50
N GLY A 274 0.59 -3.75 14.26
CA GLY A 274 0.49 -5.14 13.79
C GLY A 274 -0.84 -5.83 14.10
N MET A 275 -1.57 -5.41 15.13
CA MET A 275 -2.83 -6.04 15.51
C MET A 275 -4.02 -5.11 15.30
N VAL A 276 -3.94 -3.85 15.74
CA VAL A 276 -5.06 -2.91 15.73
C VAL A 276 -5.32 -2.36 14.34
N PHE A 277 -4.30 -1.81 13.66
CA PHE A 277 -4.48 -1.21 12.32
C PHE A 277 -5.04 -2.17 11.27
N PRO A 278 -4.67 -3.47 11.20
CA PRO A 278 -5.33 -4.42 10.29
C PRO A 278 -6.83 -4.56 10.52
N VAL A 279 -7.29 -4.50 11.77
CA VAL A 279 -8.72 -4.54 12.12
C VAL A 279 -9.41 -3.23 11.75
N LEU A 280 -8.80 -2.08 12.11
CA LEU A 280 -9.33 -0.76 11.73
C LEU A 280 -9.40 -0.61 10.20
N GLY A 281 -8.39 -1.10 9.47
CA GLY A 281 -8.32 -1.01 8.02
C GLY A 281 -9.19 -2.02 7.26
N PHE A 282 -9.91 -2.92 7.92
CA PHE A 282 -10.66 -3.96 7.24
C PHE A 282 -11.70 -3.42 6.26
N ALA A 283 -12.54 -2.49 6.70
CA ALA A 283 -13.58 -1.92 5.87
C ALA A 283 -13.08 -0.87 4.85
N SER A 284 -11.80 -0.46 4.91
CA SER A 284 -11.23 0.51 3.95
C SER A 284 -11.24 0.01 2.50
N VAL A 285 -11.34 -1.31 2.26
CA VAL A 285 -11.47 -1.88 0.91
C VAL A 285 -12.64 -1.26 0.15
N PHE A 286 -13.79 -1.08 0.83
CA PHE A 286 -14.97 -0.50 0.21
C PHE A 286 -14.71 0.96 -0.19
N PHE A 287 -14.02 1.71 0.66
CA PHE A 287 -13.72 3.12 0.39
C PHE A 287 -12.65 3.30 -0.68
N ASN A 288 -11.63 2.45 -0.71
CA ASN A 288 -10.64 2.47 -1.76
C ASN A 288 -11.26 2.15 -3.13
N ALA A 289 -12.11 1.12 -3.20
CA ALA A 289 -12.84 0.79 -4.42
C ALA A 289 -13.79 1.92 -4.84
N LEU A 290 -14.47 2.55 -3.88
CA LEU A 290 -15.33 3.71 -4.13
C LEU A 290 -14.50 4.91 -4.64
N ALA A 291 -13.37 5.22 -4.01
CA ALA A 291 -12.47 6.30 -4.42
C ALA A 291 -11.98 6.09 -5.87
N GLU A 292 -11.59 4.87 -6.24
CA GLU A 292 -11.18 4.53 -7.61
C GLU A 292 -12.30 4.70 -8.63
N MET A 293 -13.55 4.34 -8.27
CA MET A 293 -14.72 4.54 -9.14
C MET A 293 -15.08 6.03 -9.31
N LEU A 294 -14.77 6.87 -8.32
CA LEU A 294 -15.05 8.30 -8.36
C LEU A 294 -14.14 9.08 -9.29
N ILE A 295 -12.90 8.61 -9.51
CA ILE A 295 -11.94 9.31 -10.37
C ILE A 295 -12.53 9.63 -11.75
N PRO A 296 -13.06 8.65 -12.53
CA PRO A 296 -13.65 8.96 -13.83
C PRO A 296 -14.93 9.78 -13.75
N GLU A 297 -15.78 9.62 -12.73
CA GLU A 297 -16.99 10.42 -12.56
C GLU A 297 -16.66 11.89 -12.28
N MET A 298 -15.69 12.15 -11.39
CA MET A 298 -15.24 13.51 -11.11
C MET A 298 -14.63 14.17 -12.32
N THR A 299 -13.83 13.44 -13.08
CA THR A 299 -13.23 13.95 -14.34
C THR A 299 -14.31 14.27 -15.36
N ALA A 300 -15.32 13.41 -15.54
CA ALA A 300 -16.41 13.63 -16.48
C ALA A 300 -17.28 14.85 -16.08
N ALA A 301 -17.63 14.98 -14.79
CA ALA A 301 -18.38 16.11 -14.28
C ALA A 301 -17.62 17.44 -14.44
N GLN A 302 -16.31 17.43 -14.25
CA GLN A 302 -15.45 18.59 -14.46
C GLN A 302 -15.42 19.02 -15.93
N LEU A 303 -15.32 18.08 -16.87
CA LEU A 303 -15.31 18.36 -18.30
C LEU A 303 -16.65 18.92 -18.80
N GLN A 304 -17.77 18.52 -18.20
CA GLN A 304 -19.10 19.04 -18.51
C GLN A 304 -19.37 20.43 -17.90
N SER A 305 -18.46 20.97 -17.10
CA SER A 305 -18.58 22.27 -16.41
C SER A 305 -19.83 22.37 -15.49
N ASP A 306 -20.38 21.24 -15.04
CA ASP A 306 -21.51 21.19 -14.10
C ASP A 306 -21.01 21.28 -12.65
N LEU A 307 -20.60 22.48 -12.24
CA LEU A 307 -20.14 22.75 -10.88
C LEU A 307 -21.20 22.46 -9.80
N PRO A 308 -22.49 22.83 -9.98
CA PRO A 308 -23.54 22.49 -9.01
C PRO A 308 -23.76 20.98 -8.87
N GLY A 309 -23.73 20.25 -10.00
CA GLY A 309 -23.83 18.78 -10.01
C GLY A 309 -22.63 18.12 -9.32
N LEU A 310 -21.41 18.58 -9.63
CA LEU A 310 -20.18 18.11 -9.01
C LEU A 310 -20.21 18.33 -7.48
N ARG A 311 -20.59 19.54 -7.03
CA ARG A 311 -20.70 19.86 -5.60
C ARG A 311 -21.71 18.97 -4.88
N ARG A 312 -22.88 18.74 -5.47
CA ARG A 312 -23.90 17.83 -4.93
C ARG A 312 -23.39 16.38 -4.84
N SER A 313 -22.68 15.91 -5.87
CA SER A 313 -22.10 14.57 -5.87
C SER A 313 -21.04 14.41 -4.77
N VAL A 314 -20.12 15.35 -4.64
CA VAL A 314 -19.11 15.39 -3.58
C VAL A 314 -19.77 15.36 -2.19
N GLN A 315 -20.77 16.21 -1.96
CA GLN A 315 -21.48 16.26 -0.68
C GLN A 315 -22.20 14.95 -0.34
N ARG A 316 -22.91 14.35 -1.31
CA ARG A 316 -23.57 13.06 -1.11
C ARG A 316 -22.58 11.94 -0.75
N LEU A 317 -21.45 11.90 -1.45
CA LEU A 317 -20.43 10.89 -1.23
C LEU A 317 -19.74 11.06 0.13
N LEU A 318 -19.39 12.28 0.50
CA LEU A 318 -18.82 12.56 1.82
C LEU A 318 -19.81 12.23 2.92
N SER A 319 -21.10 12.59 2.76
CA SER A 319 -22.15 12.25 3.75
C SER A 319 -22.35 10.75 3.88
N ALA A 320 -22.38 10.01 2.76
CA ALA A 320 -22.48 8.56 2.77
C ALA A 320 -21.26 7.90 3.42
N CYS A 321 -20.05 8.43 3.12
CA CYS A 321 -18.81 7.97 3.72
C CYS A 321 -18.80 8.21 5.24
N LEU A 322 -19.17 9.42 5.69
CA LEU A 322 -19.26 9.77 7.11
C LEU A 322 -20.26 8.88 7.85
N LEU A 323 -21.43 8.63 7.26
CA LEU A 323 -22.45 7.77 7.87
C LEU A 323 -21.94 6.32 8.02
N PHE A 324 -21.38 5.76 6.95
CA PHE A 324 -20.90 4.39 6.97
C PHE A 324 -19.65 4.24 7.87
N SER A 325 -18.67 5.13 7.76
CA SER A 325 -17.48 5.09 8.61
C SER A 325 -17.82 5.33 10.09
N GLY A 326 -18.82 6.19 10.37
CA GLY A 326 -19.38 6.37 11.71
C GLY A 326 -20.00 5.08 12.26
N LEU A 327 -20.76 4.35 11.44
CA LEU A 327 -21.30 3.05 11.82
C LEU A 327 -20.19 2.03 12.11
N VAL A 328 -19.19 1.93 11.22
CA VAL A 328 -18.03 1.05 11.44
C VAL A 328 -17.27 1.44 12.70
N SER A 329 -17.05 2.73 12.92
CA SER A 329 -16.41 3.25 14.13
C SER A 329 -17.20 2.87 15.40
N ALA A 330 -18.52 3.05 15.40
CA ALA A 330 -19.37 2.67 16.52
C ALA A 330 -19.30 1.15 16.80
N LEU A 331 -19.34 0.32 15.76
CA LEU A 331 -19.18 -1.12 15.89
C LEU A 331 -17.81 -1.50 16.47
N LEU A 332 -16.74 -0.90 15.98
CA LEU A 332 -15.38 -1.13 16.49
C LEU A 332 -15.22 -0.64 17.93
N PHE A 333 -15.85 0.48 18.28
CA PHE A 333 -15.82 1.01 19.64
C PHE A 333 -16.54 0.06 20.63
N LEU A 334 -17.68 -0.48 20.24
CA LEU A 334 -18.46 -1.41 21.08
C LEU A 334 -17.83 -2.79 21.13
N LEU A 335 -17.42 -3.32 19.97
CA LEU A 335 -16.90 -4.68 19.85
C LEU A 335 -15.37 -4.78 20.07
N GLY A 336 -14.65 -3.66 20.16
CA GLY A 336 -13.20 -3.62 20.28
C GLY A 336 -12.63 -4.55 21.36
N PRO A 337 -13.14 -4.52 22.61
CA PRO A 337 -12.65 -5.44 23.65
C PRO A 337 -12.91 -6.93 23.34
N ALA A 338 -14.02 -7.23 22.66
CA ALA A 338 -14.34 -8.61 22.23
C ALA A 338 -13.43 -9.04 21.06
N LEU A 339 -13.22 -8.17 20.07
CA LEU A 339 -12.34 -8.42 18.93
C LEU A 339 -10.89 -8.63 19.36
N GLY A 340 -10.38 -7.82 20.30
CA GLY A 340 -9.02 -7.97 20.80
C GLY A 340 -8.81 -9.32 21.50
N ARG A 341 -9.78 -9.79 22.28
CA ARG A 341 -9.76 -11.11 22.91
C ARG A 341 -9.94 -12.25 21.92
N LEU A 342 -10.88 -12.11 20.99
CA LEU A 342 -11.22 -13.16 20.01
C LEU A 342 -10.10 -13.38 19.00
N LEU A 343 -9.59 -12.28 18.42
CA LEU A 343 -8.60 -12.34 17.34
C LEU A 343 -7.19 -12.52 17.90
N TYR A 344 -6.81 -11.78 18.94
CA TYR A 344 -5.43 -11.70 19.40
C TYR A 344 -5.19 -12.23 20.81
N ARG A 345 -6.24 -12.70 21.50
CA ARG A 345 -6.18 -13.11 22.90
C ARG A 345 -5.55 -12.05 23.80
N SER A 346 -5.68 -10.77 23.42
CA SER A 346 -5.09 -9.62 24.08
C SER A 346 -6.15 -8.61 24.49
N ALA A 347 -6.23 -8.36 25.81
CA ALA A 347 -7.10 -7.29 26.33
C ALA A 347 -6.55 -5.90 25.97
N GLU A 348 -5.24 -5.79 25.81
CA GLU A 348 -4.56 -4.56 25.43
C GLU A 348 -4.90 -4.17 23.99
N ALA A 349 -4.82 -5.10 23.03
CA ALA A 349 -5.26 -4.90 21.66
C ALA A 349 -6.73 -4.43 21.61
N GLY A 350 -7.60 -5.02 22.44
CA GLY A 350 -8.99 -4.61 22.56
C GLY A 350 -9.17 -3.17 23.05
N ARG A 351 -8.37 -2.73 24.01
CA ARG A 351 -8.36 -1.33 24.49
C ARG A 351 -7.92 -0.36 23.39
N TYR A 352 -6.87 -0.69 22.64
CA TYR A 352 -6.41 0.15 21.53
C TYR A 352 -7.39 0.14 20.35
N ILE A 353 -8.05 -0.98 20.01
CA ILE A 353 -9.12 -1.00 19.00
C ILE A 353 -10.21 -0.01 19.40
N ARG A 354 -10.67 -0.05 20.65
CA ARG A 354 -11.69 0.86 21.16
C ARG A 354 -11.21 2.31 21.16
N ALA A 355 -9.99 2.57 21.60
CA ALA A 355 -9.41 3.92 21.68
C ALA A 355 -9.21 4.54 20.30
N LEU A 356 -8.85 3.73 19.27
CA LEU A 356 -8.59 4.20 17.90
C LEU A 356 -9.81 4.03 16.97
N ALA A 357 -10.92 3.46 17.44
CA ALA A 357 -12.13 3.31 16.63
C ALA A 357 -12.64 4.64 16.04
N PRO A 358 -12.70 5.78 16.77
CA PRO A 358 -13.13 7.06 16.20
C PRO A 358 -12.23 7.56 15.07
N LEU A 359 -10.94 7.18 15.04
CA LEU A 359 -9.99 7.54 13.99
C LEU A 359 -10.42 7.01 12.62
N VAL A 360 -11.13 5.89 12.58
CA VAL A 360 -11.64 5.26 11.35
C VAL A 360 -12.51 6.20 10.52
N VAL A 361 -13.29 7.07 11.19
CA VAL A 361 -14.12 8.06 10.48
C VAL A 361 -13.26 9.00 9.66
N VAL A 362 -12.18 9.50 10.25
CA VAL A 362 -11.24 10.41 9.59
C VAL A 362 -10.48 9.68 8.49
N MET A 363 -9.88 8.52 8.79
CA MET A 363 -9.08 7.73 7.84
C MET A 363 -9.86 7.38 6.57
N TYR A 364 -11.10 6.94 6.70
CA TYR A 364 -11.90 6.52 5.53
C TYR A 364 -12.38 7.73 4.73
N THR A 365 -12.76 8.80 5.41
CA THR A 365 -13.21 10.02 4.73
C THR A 365 -12.04 10.71 4.02
N ASP A 366 -10.85 10.70 4.61
CA ASP A 366 -9.63 11.21 3.97
C ASP A 366 -9.28 10.41 2.72
N SER A 367 -9.33 9.07 2.77
CA SER A 367 -9.08 8.21 1.61
C SER A 367 -9.99 8.54 0.42
N VAL A 368 -11.29 8.78 0.67
CA VAL A 368 -12.25 9.17 -0.36
C VAL A 368 -11.96 10.60 -0.87
N THR A 369 -11.62 11.53 0.02
CA THR A 369 -11.27 12.91 -0.33
C THR A 369 -10.01 12.96 -1.21
N ASP A 370 -8.99 12.16 -0.87
CA ASP A 370 -7.78 12.01 -1.68
C ASP A 370 -8.08 11.43 -3.07
N GLY A 371 -8.99 10.46 -3.17
CA GLY A 371 -9.51 9.95 -4.43
C GLY A 371 -10.19 11.03 -5.28
N MET A 372 -11.01 11.89 -4.64
CA MET A 372 -11.66 13.03 -5.31
C MET A 372 -10.65 14.06 -5.82
N LEU A 373 -9.64 14.41 -5.01
CA LEU A 373 -8.56 15.32 -5.43
C LEU A 373 -7.83 14.78 -6.67
N LYS A 374 -7.51 13.50 -6.69
CA LYS A 374 -6.87 12.84 -7.83
C LYS A 374 -7.79 12.83 -9.06
N GLY A 375 -9.09 12.57 -8.89
CA GLY A 375 -10.09 12.63 -9.95
C GLY A 375 -10.26 14.02 -10.56
N LEU A 376 -10.06 15.07 -9.78
CA LEU A 376 -10.06 16.47 -10.24
C LEU A 376 -8.70 16.93 -10.83
N GLY A 377 -7.75 16.01 -11.03
CA GLY A 377 -6.43 16.32 -11.57
C GLY A 377 -5.45 16.96 -10.58
N LEU A 378 -5.80 17.02 -9.29
CA LEU A 378 -4.99 17.65 -8.24
C LEU A 378 -3.97 16.67 -7.61
N HIS A 379 -3.38 15.78 -8.42
CA HIS A 379 -2.41 14.78 -7.95
C HIS A 379 -1.23 15.39 -7.19
N LEU A 380 -0.67 16.51 -7.69
CA LEU A 380 0.44 17.20 -7.03
C LEU A 380 0.04 17.77 -5.67
N SER A 381 -1.16 18.34 -5.56
CA SER A 381 -1.65 18.86 -4.27
C SER A 381 -1.80 17.75 -3.23
N SER A 382 -2.43 16.62 -3.62
CA SER A 382 -2.55 15.43 -2.78
C SER A 382 -1.17 14.92 -2.34
N MET A 383 -0.22 14.84 -3.27
CA MET A 383 1.15 14.42 -2.98
C MET A 383 1.83 15.35 -1.96
N PHE A 384 1.76 16.68 -2.14
CA PHE A 384 2.36 17.63 -1.21
C PHE A 384 1.74 17.55 0.18
N ILE A 385 0.41 17.41 0.28
CA ILE A 385 -0.29 17.23 1.56
C ILE A 385 0.24 15.98 2.27
N ASN A 386 0.30 14.85 1.59
CA ASN A 386 0.78 13.58 2.15
C ASN A 386 2.26 13.61 2.58
N VAL A 387 3.14 14.26 1.82
CA VAL A 387 4.56 14.40 2.19
C VAL A 387 4.73 15.34 3.37
N PHE A 388 3.98 16.44 3.40
CA PHE A 388 4.02 17.41 4.51
C PHE A 388 3.48 16.77 5.80
N ASP A 389 2.38 16.04 5.73
CA ASP A 389 1.85 15.27 6.86
C ASP A 389 2.87 14.26 7.38
N ALA A 390 3.51 13.48 6.51
CA ALA A 390 4.53 12.51 6.91
C ALA A 390 5.73 13.19 7.61
N ALA A 391 6.15 14.36 7.13
CA ALA A 391 7.22 15.12 7.75
C ALA A 391 6.81 15.69 9.12
N LEU A 392 5.59 16.22 9.24
CA LEU A 392 5.04 16.73 10.50
C LEU A 392 4.89 15.61 11.53
N THR A 393 4.38 14.45 11.09
CA THR A 393 4.23 13.27 11.94
C THR A 393 5.57 12.76 12.43
N LEU A 394 6.58 12.69 11.57
CA LEU A 394 7.95 12.33 11.95
C LEU A 394 8.49 13.31 13.01
N GLY A 395 8.34 14.61 12.79
CA GLY A 395 8.72 15.64 13.78
C GLY A 395 7.99 15.47 15.12
N SER A 396 6.68 15.20 15.07
CA SER A 396 5.86 14.97 16.26
C SER A 396 6.29 13.71 17.02
N VAL A 397 6.60 12.62 16.33
CA VAL A 397 7.15 11.40 16.95
C VAL A 397 8.46 11.70 17.66
N CYS A 398 9.38 12.44 17.03
CA CYS A 398 10.67 12.77 17.62
C CYS A 398 10.58 13.70 18.84
N LEU A 399 9.60 14.61 18.87
CA LEU A 399 9.48 15.64 19.90
C LEU A 399 8.55 15.24 21.05
N LEU A 400 7.40 14.62 20.75
CA LEU A 400 6.35 14.34 21.72
C LEU A 400 6.49 12.99 22.41
N LEU A 401 6.84 11.93 21.66
CA LEU A 401 6.91 10.59 22.26
C LEU A 401 7.96 10.47 23.36
N PRO A 402 9.18 11.03 23.25
CA PRO A 402 10.16 10.99 24.33
C PRO A 402 9.74 11.73 25.60
N ARG A 403 8.75 12.64 25.51
CA ARG A 403 8.27 13.45 26.64
C ARG A 403 7.02 12.87 27.29
N PHE A 404 6.11 12.33 26.51
CA PHE A 404 4.76 11.94 26.93
C PHE A 404 4.43 10.45 26.71
N GLY A 405 5.34 9.67 26.11
CA GLY A 405 5.19 8.24 25.96
C GLY A 405 4.00 7.80 25.10
N ILE A 406 3.33 6.73 25.55
CA ILE A 406 2.21 6.09 24.82
C ILE A 406 1.01 7.04 24.56
N PRO A 407 0.57 7.89 25.48
CA PRO A 407 -0.50 8.85 25.19
C PRO A 407 -0.16 9.78 24.02
N ALA A 408 1.11 10.24 23.93
CA ALA A 408 1.56 11.02 22.78
C ALA A 408 1.53 10.22 21.47
N TYR A 409 1.83 8.93 21.49
CA TYR A 409 1.74 8.10 20.31
C TYR A 409 0.31 8.09 19.74
N ILE A 410 -0.68 7.87 20.61
CA ILE A 410 -2.10 7.91 20.19
C ILE A 410 -2.48 9.31 19.71
N ALA A 411 -2.06 10.37 20.42
CA ALA A 411 -2.35 11.74 20.03
C ALA A 411 -1.73 12.11 18.66
N VAL A 412 -0.51 11.62 18.36
CA VAL A 412 0.14 11.83 17.06
C VAL A 412 -0.61 11.14 15.96
N LEU A 413 -1.12 9.90 16.15
CA LEU A 413 -1.95 9.21 15.17
C LEU A 413 -3.23 9.99 14.85
N TYR A 414 -3.93 10.50 15.85
CA TYR A 414 -5.11 11.36 15.63
C TYR A 414 -4.75 12.68 14.96
N GLY A 415 -3.69 13.33 15.44
CA GLY A 415 -3.24 14.62 14.93
C GLY A 415 -2.88 14.58 13.45
N SER A 416 -2.12 13.56 13.05
CA SER A 416 -1.72 13.34 11.65
C SER A 416 -2.95 13.13 10.75
N GLU A 417 -3.81 12.17 11.07
CA GLU A 417 -4.98 11.88 10.24
C GLU A 417 -5.95 13.07 10.14
N CYS A 418 -6.21 13.76 11.27
CA CYS A 418 -7.07 14.95 11.28
C CYS A 418 -6.45 16.10 10.48
N PHE A 419 -5.14 16.28 10.56
CA PHE A 419 -4.42 17.33 9.83
C PHE A 419 -4.42 17.06 8.33
N ASN A 420 -4.12 15.83 7.91
CA ASN A 420 -4.16 15.41 6.51
C ASN A 420 -5.57 15.62 5.93
N PHE A 421 -6.59 15.12 6.60
CA PHE A 421 -7.98 15.28 6.20
C PHE A 421 -8.41 16.75 6.09
N LEU A 422 -8.03 17.58 7.06
CA LEU A 422 -8.33 19.01 7.05
C LEU A 422 -7.73 19.70 5.82
N LEU A 423 -6.45 19.46 5.52
CA LEU A 423 -5.78 20.05 4.35
C LEU A 423 -6.40 19.54 3.04
N SER A 424 -6.72 18.25 2.94
CA SER A 424 -7.41 17.65 1.80
C SER A 424 -8.78 18.29 1.58
N CYS A 425 -9.58 18.47 2.64
CA CYS A 425 -10.88 19.14 2.58
C CYS A 425 -10.78 20.62 2.19
N LEU A 426 -9.81 21.35 2.74
CA LEU A 426 -9.58 22.77 2.39
C LEU A 426 -9.22 22.90 0.91
N ARG A 427 -8.36 22.02 0.39
CA ARG A 427 -7.97 22.03 -1.01
C ARG A 427 -9.13 21.67 -1.94
N LEU A 428 -9.89 20.64 -1.58
CA LEU A 428 -11.10 20.25 -2.31
C LEU A 428 -12.14 21.39 -2.33
N GLY A 429 -12.37 22.02 -1.16
CA GLY A 429 -13.31 23.13 -1.03
C GLY A 429 -12.93 24.35 -1.87
N ARG A 430 -11.64 24.69 -1.96
CA ARG A 430 -11.14 25.75 -2.85
C ARG A 430 -11.42 25.42 -4.30
N GLN A 431 -11.12 24.18 -4.74
CA GLN A 431 -11.36 23.76 -6.13
C GLN A 431 -12.84 23.83 -6.53
N LEU A 432 -13.74 23.50 -5.59
CA LEU A 432 -15.19 23.57 -5.83
C LEU A 432 -15.75 25.02 -5.82
N ARG A 433 -14.97 25.99 -5.34
CA ARG A 433 -15.33 27.43 -5.35
C ARG A 433 -14.75 28.14 -6.56
N GLU A 434 -13.55 27.77 -7.00
CA GLU A 434 -12.91 28.31 -8.18
C GLU A 434 -13.69 27.85 -9.43
N LYS A 435 -13.96 28.77 -10.38
CA LYS A 435 -14.50 28.39 -11.70
C LYS A 435 -13.60 27.33 -12.30
N ALA A 436 -14.18 26.24 -12.81
CA ALA A 436 -13.41 25.16 -13.42
C ALA A 436 -12.32 25.75 -14.33
N PRO A 437 -11.04 25.43 -14.10
CA PRO A 437 -10.01 25.85 -15.03
C PRO A 437 -10.38 25.26 -16.39
N SER A 438 -10.32 26.10 -17.45
CA SER A 438 -10.37 25.64 -18.83
C SER A 438 -9.57 24.35 -18.96
N PRO A 439 -10.04 23.32 -19.70
CA PRO A 439 -9.34 22.06 -19.79
C PRO A 439 -7.88 22.35 -20.12
N ALA A 440 -6.98 22.03 -19.19
CA ALA A 440 -5.57 22.17 -19.44
C ALA A 440 -5.29 21.37 -20.70
N LEU A 441 -4.92 22.07 -21.75
CA LEU A 441 -4.39 21.51 -22.98
C LEU A 441 -3.46 20.36 -22.58
N PRO A 442 -3.56 19.20 -23.20
CA PRO A 442 -2.72 18.07 -22.85
C PRO A 442 -1.27 18.53 -22.88
N LEU A 443 -0.51 18.24 -21.82
CA LEU A 443 0.93 18.42 -21.73
C LEU A 443 1.65 17.55 -22.79
N ILE A 444 1.29 17.73 -24.07
CA ILE A 444 1.83 17.00 -25.22
C ILE A 444 2.92 17.83 -25.94
N ASN A 445 3.10 19.12 -25.59
CA ASN A 445 4.03 19.98 -26.33
C ASN A 445 5.12 20.67 -25.51
N ILE A 446 5.49 20.17 -24.31
CA ILE A 446 6.72 20.62 -23.67
C ILE A 446 7.44 19.40 -23.08
N LEU A 447 8.18 18.70 -23.87
CA LEU A 447 9.51 18.07 -23.70
C LEU A 447 9.78 17.08 -24.84
#